data_b30008abd7439478aec65421ae7793a1
#
_entry.id   b30008abd7439478aec65421ae7793a1
#
_cell.length_a   1.000
_cell.length_b   1.000
_cell.length_c   1.000
_cell.angle_alpha   90.00
_cell.angle_beta   90.00
_cell.angle_gamma   90.00
#
_symmetry.space_group_name_H-M   'P 1'
#
loop_
_entity.id
_entity.type
_entity.pdbx_description
1 polymer ?
#
loop_
_entity_poly.entity_id
_entity_poly.type
_entity_poly.pdbx_seq_one_letter_code
_entity_poly.pdbx_strand_id
1 'polypeptide(L)'
;LKRVAQVTAEDLLSADAVVVGSPVYWSNMSGEVKTFFDNWQFKFGVFPDFKMKNKVGAAFATGGQISSGKEVTLLTILAAMLGNQMIVVSGGGAFGASATTEGESPGIDKTELAEAKALGVRVAEVARLIKAASPR
;
A
#
# COMPACT_ATOMS: atom_id res chain seq x y z
N LEU A 1 -3.16 -6.73 10.38
CA LEU A 1 -1.98 -6.84 9.53
C LEU A 1 -1.79 -8.30 9.12
N LYS A 2 -1.61 -8.54 7.82
CA LYS A 2 -1.34 -9.88 7.26
C LYS A 2 -0.14 -9.83 6.33
N ARG A 3 0.59 -10.91 6.22
CA ARG A 3 1.56 -11.09 5.13
C ARG A 3 0.80 -11.30 3.82
N VAL A 4 1.32 -10.80 2.71
CA VAL A 4 0.65 -10.90 1.39
C VAL A 4 0.28 -12.34 1.01
N ALA A 5 1.09 -13.32 1.39
CA ALA A 5 0.81 -14.74 1.17
C ALA A 5 -0.39 -15.30 1.98
N GLN A 6 -0.83 -14.58 3.01
CA GLN A 6 -1.94 -14.97 3.89
C GLN A 6 -3.25 -14.22 3.59
N VAL A 7 -3.21 -13.28 2.64
CA VAL A 7 -4.41 -12.51 2.25
C VAL A 7 -5.30 -13.38 1.38
N THR A 8 -6.57 -13.44 1.72
CA THR A 8 -7.59 -14.12 0.93
C THR A 8 -8.35 -13.15 0.03
N ALA A 9 -9.08 -13.68 -0.94
CA ALA A 9 -9.98 -12.86 -1.76
C ALA A 9 -11.02 -12.14 -0.89
N GLU A 10 -11.55 -12.80 0.14
CA GLU A 10 -12.52 -12.21 1.06
C GLU A 10 -11.92 -11.03 1.85
N ASP A 11 -10.71 -11.18 2.39
CA ASP A 11 -9.99 -10.08 3.06
C ASP A 11 -9.91 -8.84 2.18
N LEU A 12 -9.51 -9.05 0.92
CA LEU A 12 -9.31 -7.98 -0.05
C LEU A 12 -10.64 -7.32 -0.46
N LEU A 13 -11.62 -8.15 -0.82
CA LEU A 13 -12.88 -7.65 -1.39
C LEU A 13 -13.79 -7.02 -0.32
N SER A 14 -13.71 -7.43 0.94
CA SER A 14 -14.49 -6.85 2.03
C SER A 14 -13.91 -5.55 2.59
N ALA A 15 -12.63 -5.26 2.33
CA ALA A 15 -11.98 -4.07 2.85
C ALA A 15 -12.48 -2.79 2.19
N ASP A 16 -12.68 -1.71 2.96
CA ASP A 16 -12.94 -0.35 2.44
C ASP A 16 -11.64 0.33 1.98
N ALA A 17 -10.51 -0.08 2.55
CA ALA A 17 -9.19 0.44 2.23
C ALA A 17 -8.12 -0.65 2.34
N VAL A 18 -7.08 -0.54 1.54
CA VAL A 18 -5.94 -1.46 1.54
C VAL A 18 -4.64 -0.66 1.57
N VAL A 19 -3.81 -0.95 2.57
CA VAL A 19 -2.45 -0.40 2.66
C VAL A 19 -1.48 -1.52 2.40
N VAL A 20 -0.64 -1.39 1.38
CA VAL A 20 0.35 -2.40 1.01
C VAL A 20 1.75 -1.91 1.31
N GLY A 21 2.50 -2.71 2.04
CA GLY A 21 3.90 -2.47 2.34
C GLY A 21 4.82 -3.47 1.66
N SER A 22 6.01 -3.02 1.29
CA SER A 22 7.04 -3.86 0.70
C SER A 22 8.43 -3.46 1.19
N PRO A 23 9.34 -4.42 1.42
CA PRO A 23 10.75 -4.09 1.40
C PRO A 23 11.15 -3.65 -0.01
N VAL A 24 12.21 -2.85 -0.09
CA VAL A 24 12.84 -2.50 -1.36
C VAL A 24 13.81 -3.61 -1.76
N TYR A 25 13.52 -4.31 -2.81
CA TYR A 25 14.42 -5.28 -3.43
C TYR A 25 14.76 -4.83 -4.85
N TRP A 26 16.05 -4.56 -5.10
CA TRP A 26 16.52 -4.05 -6.40
C TRP A 26 15.69 -2.84 -6.89
N SER A 27 15.55 -1.85 -6.02
CA SER A 27 14.86 -0.58 -6.31
C SER A 27 13.37 -0.71 -6.63
N ASN A 28 12.73 -1.79 -6.24
CA ASN A 28 11.31 -2.03 -6.49
C ASN A 28 10.67 -2.86 -5.37
N MET A 29 9.35 -3.12 -5.48
CA MET A 29 8.66 -4.02 -4.57
C MET A 29 9.22 -5.44 -4.64
N SER A 30 9.09 -6.20 -3.56
CA SER A 30 9.49 -7.61 -3.54
C SER A 30 8.67 -8.44 -4.52
N GLY A 31 9.22 -9.56 -4.97
CA GLY A 31 8.52 -10.51 -5.83
C GLY A 31 7.23 -11.04 -5.20
N GLU A 32 7.20 -11.21 -3.87
CA GLU A 32 5.98 -11.63 -3.16
C GLU A 32 4.85 -10.58 -3.27
N VAL A 33 5.18 -9.30 -3.14
CA VAL A 33 4.19 -8.21 -3.28
C VAL A 33 3.72 -8.10 -4.73
N LYS A 34 4.61 -8.25 -5.71
CA LYS A 34 4.21 -8.27 -7.12
C LYS A 34 3.30 -9.45 -7.44
N THR A 35 3.62 -10.64 -6.95
CA THR A 35 2.77 -11.83 -7.08
C THR A 35 1.40 -11.62 -6.42
N PHE A 36 1.36 -10.94 -5.27
CA PHE A 36 0.10 -10.57 -4.62
C PHE A 36 -0.79 -9.73 -5.54
N PHE A 37 -0.25 -8.70 -6.19
CA PHE A 37 -1.00 -7.90 -7.17
C PHE A 37 -1.41 -8.69 -8.41
N ASP A 38 -0.56 -9.58 -8.90
CA ASP A 38 -0.90 -10.47 -10.03
C ASP A 38 -2.08 -11.39 -9.66
N ASN A 39 -2.14 -11.85 -8.42
CA ASN A 39 -3.25 -12.65 -7.91
C ASN A 39 -4.58 -11.87 -7.84
N TRP A 40 -4.58 -10.55 -7.78
CA TRP A 40 -5.81 -9.78 -7.88
C TRP A 40 -6.52 -10.08 -9.20
N GLN A 41 -5.75 -10.14 -10.28
CA GLN A 41 -6.28 -10.44 -11.61
C GLN A 41 -6.65 -11.91 -11.79
N PHE A 42 -5.72 -12.82 -11.45
CA PHE A 42 -5.83 -14.23 -11.87
C PHE A 42 -6.48 -15.14 -10.82
N LYS A 43 -6.42 -14.79 -9.54
CA LYS A 43 -6.82 -15.68 -8.46
C LYS A 43 -7.95 -15.13 -7.59
N PHE A 44 -7.95 -13.83 -7.31
CA PHE A 44 -8.91 -13.23 -6.39
C PHE A 44 -10.17 -12.68 -7.06
N GLY A 45 -10.23 -12.74 -8.38
CA GLY A 45 -11.42 -12.35 -9.14
C GLY A 45 -11.73 -10.84 -9.08
N VAL A 46 -10.70 -10.01 -8.94
CA VAL A 46 -10.84 -8.55 -9.01
C VAL A 46 -11.16 -8.11 -10.43
N PHE A 47 -10.48 -8.68 -11.41
CA PHE A 47 -10.70 -8.44 -12.83
C PHE A 47 -11.68 -9.51 -13.41
N PRO A 48 -12.51 -9.23 -14.42
CA PRO A 48 -12.60 -7.99 -15.20
C PRO A 48 -13.50 -6.89 -14.60
N ASP A 49 -14.17 -7.13 -13.52
CA ASP A 49 -15.20 -6.25 -12.96
C ASP A 49 -14.64 -5.07 -12.14
N PHE A 50 -13.31 -4.96 -12.00
CA PHE A 50 -12.65 -3.94 -11.19
C PHE A 50 -13.22 -3.82 -9.77
N LYS A 51 -13.34 -4.94 -9.06
CA LYS A 51 -13.97 -5.00 -7.72
C LYS A 51 -13.26 -4.18 -6.64
N MET A 52 -12.06 -3.66 -6.94
CA MET A 52 -11.35 -2.72 -6.08
C MET A 52 -11.64 -1.25 -6.41
N LYS A 53 -12.44 -0.96 -7.43
CA LYS A 53 -12.82 0.39 -7.83
C LYS A 53 -13.38 1.18 -6.65
N ASN A 54 -12.92 2.42 -6.51
CA ASN A 54 -13.32 3.37 -5.46
C ASN A 54 -12.93 2.97 -4.02
N LYS A 55 -12.24 1.85 -3.81
CA LYS A 55 -11.60 1.57 -2.50
C LYS A 55 -10.35 2.42 -2.35
N VAL A 56 -10.01 2.75 -1.12
CA VAL A 56 -8.81 3.55 -0.82
C VAL A 56 -7.58 2.67 -0.86
N GLY A 57 -6.53 3.14 -1.51
CA GLY A 57 -5.22 2.50 -1.56
C GLY A 57 -4.11 3.39 -1.03
N ALA A 58 -3.16 2.80 -0.33
CA ALA A 58 -1.95 3.49 0.10
C ALA A 58 -0.76 2.52 0.18
N ALA A 59 0.44 3.07 0.20
CA ALA A 59 1.67 2.30 0.21
C ALA A 59 2.64 2.73 1.30
N PHE A 60 3.43 1.77 1.81
CA PHE A 60 4.63 2.05 2.58
C PHE A 60 5.78 1.14 2.13
N ALA A 61 7.00 1.58 2.38
CA ALA A 61 8.19 0.84 1.99
C ALA A 61 9.29 0.92 3.05
N THR A 62 10.08 -0.14 3.16
CA THR A 62 11.31 -0.13 3.95
C THR A 62 12.51 -0.46 3.06
N GLY A 63 13.61 0.22 3.26
CA GLY A 63 14.83 0.00 2.50
C GLY A 63 16.08 0.12 3.34
N GLY A 64 17.15 -0.56 2.94
CA GLY A 64 18.42 -0.55 3.63
C GLY A 64 19.18 0.77 3.51
N GLN A 65 18.84 1.63 2.58
CA GLN A 65 19.56 2.89 2.31
C GLN A 65 18.58 4.06 2.17
N ILE A 66 19.07 5.28 2.35
CA ILE A 66 18.27 6.51 2.30
C ILE A 66 17.59 6.68 0.95
N SER A 67 18.27 6.39 -0.14
CA SER A 67 17.80 6.67 -1.51
C SER A 67 17.93 5.51 -2.48
N SER A 68 17.69 4.29 -2.11
CA SER A 68 17.85 3.13 -3.00
C SER A 68 16.54 2.55 -3.53
N GLY A 69 15.58 3.41 -3.88
CA GLY A 69 14.39 3.00 -4.57
C GLY A 69 13.13 2.91 -3.71
N LYS A 70 13.12 3.48 -2.49
CA LYS A 70 11.90 3.51 -1.67
C LYS A 70 10.76 4.24 -2.37
N GLU A 71 11.02 5.40 -2.96
CA GLU A 71 9.99 6.15 -3.72
C GLU A 71 9.51 5.40 -4.96
N VAL A 72 10.43 4.76 -5.69
CA VAL A 72 10.06 3.91 -6.84
C VAL A 72 9.16 2.76 -6.40
N THR A 73 9.49 2.13 -5.28
CA THR A 73 8.67 1.05 -4.71
C THR A 73 7.28 1.55 -4.34
N LEU A 74 7.16 2.70 -3.68
CA LEU A 74 5.86 3.31 -3.38
C LEU A 74 5.06 3.57 -4.66
N LEU A 75 5.68 4.20 -5.66
CA LEU A 75 5.02 4.52 -6.92
C LEU A 75 4.55 3.28 -7.68
N THR A 76 5.32 2.20 -7.70
CA THR A 76 4.92 0.96 -8.37
C THR A 76 3.76 0.25 -7.66
N ILE A 77 3.71 0.29 -6.32
CA ILE A 77 2.56 -0.17 -5.56
C ILE A 77 1.31 0.66 -5.88
N LEU A 78 1.44 1.99 -5.86
CA LEU A 78 0.33 2.88 -6.19
C LEU A 78 -0.12 2.72 -7.64
N ALA A 79 0.80 2.48 -8.58
CA ALA A 79 0.45 2.22 -9.98
C ALA A 79 -0.41 0.96 -10.14
N ALA A 80 -0.12 -0.12 -9.41
CA ALA A 80 -0.95 -1.32 -9.41
C ALA A 80 -2.36 -1.04 -8.87
N MET A 81 -2.48 -0.20 -7.85
CA MET A 81 -3.77 0.21 -7.29
C MET A 81 -4.56 1.11 -8.25
N LEU A 82 -3.89 2.09 -8.88
CA LEU A 82 -4.50 2.96 -9.89
C LEU A 82 -5.03 2.16 -11.09
N GLY A 83 -4.28 1.15 -11.54
CA GLY A 83 -4.72 0.23 -12.59
C GLY A 83 -6.00 -0.54 -12.23
N ASN A 84 -6.27 -0.70 -10.94
CA ASN A 84 -7.49 -1.30 -10.41
C ASN A 84 -8.58 -0.27 -10.06
N GLN A 85 -8.46 0.97 -10.55
CA GLN A 85 -9.41 2.07 -10.35
C GLN A 85 -9.62 2.45 -8.87
N MET A 86 -8.61 2.21 -8.03
CA MET A 86 -8.63 2.62 -6.63
C MET A 86 -8.34 4.12 -6.49
N ILE A 87 -8.74 4.68 -5.36
CA ILE A 87 -8.41 6.06 -4.96
C ILE A 87 -7.16 5.97 -4.08
N VAL A 88 -6.01 6.37 -4.61
CA VAL A 88 -4.77 6.31 -3.85
C VAL A 88 -4.52 7.59 -3.07
N VAL A 89 -3.98 7.45 -1.88
CA VAL A 89 -3.68 8.55 -0.97
C VAL A 89 -2.25 8.44 -0.42
N SER A 90 -1.66 9.58 -0.11
CA SER A 90 -0.44 9.69 0.70
C SER A 90 -0.77 10.32 2.07
N GLY A 91 0.21 10.31 2.96
CA GLY A 91 0.10 10.86 4.32
C GLY A 91 1.21 11.87 4.60
N GLY A 92 2.10 11.59 5.55
CA GLY A 92 3.23 12.46 5.87
C GLY A 92 4.30 12.56 4.79
N GLY A 93 4.55 11.49 4.04
CA GLY A 93 5.46 11.45 2.90
C GLY A 93 4.76 11.72 1.57
N ALA A 94 5.53 12.05 0.54
CA ALA A 94 4.98 12.46 -0.77
C ALA A 94 4.16 11.37 -1.45
N PHE A 95 4.62 10.11 -1.39
CA PHE A 95 3.98 8.98 -2.07
C PHE A 95 3.48 7.89 -1.10
N GLY A 96 3.68 8.08 0.17
CA GLY A 96 3.38 7.12 1.22
C GLY A 96 4.40 7.22 2.35
N ALA A 97 4.40 6.27 3.26
CA ALA A 97 5.37 6.21 4.34
C ALA A 97 6.59 5.38 3.94
N SER A 98 7.76 5.76 4.41
CA SER A 98 8.97 4.97 4.19
C SER A 98 9.88 4.98 5.42
N ALA A 99 10.67 3.93 5.57
CA ALA A 99 11.65 3.81 6.62
C ALA A 99 12.98 3.26 6.10
N THR A 100 14.08 3.74 6.69
CA THR A 100 15.43 3.24 6.42
C THR A 100 15.85 2.27 7.52
N THR A 101 16.25 1.06 7.11
CA THR A 101 16.56 -0.05 8.03
C THR A 101 18.02 -0.45 7.97
N GLU A 102 18.89 0.49 7.65
CA GLU A 102 20.27 0.24 7.31
C GLU A 102 21.15 -0.04 8.53
N GLY A 103 22.05 -1.03 8.40
CA GLY A 103 23.26 -1.25 9.17
C GLY A 103 23.14 -1.03 10.68
N GLU A 104 23.77 0.00 11.15
CA GLU A 104 23.74 0.43 12.56
C GLU A 104 22.50 1.29 12.91
N SER A 105 21.55 1.44 11.98
CA SER A 105 20.31 2.15 12.29
C SER A 105 19.59 1.44 13.43
N PRO A 106 19.18 2.17 14.48
CA PRO A 106 18.43 1.58 15.58
C PRO A 106 17.01 1.12 15.20
N GLY A 107 16.68 1.09 13.92
CA GLY A 107 15.36 0.80 13.40
C GLY A 107 14.60 2.06 12.98
N ILE A 108 13.28 1.98 12.97
CA ILE A 108 12.40 3.06 12.56
C ILE A 108 12.48 4.22 13.55
N ASP A 109 12.81 5.41 13.09
CA ASP A 109 12.89 6.59 13.91
C ASP A 109 11.51 7.24 14.18
N LYS A 110 11.50 8.31 15.01
CA LYS A 110 10.27 9.00 15.39
C LYS A 110 9.60 9.70 14.21
N THR A 111 10.37 10.22 13.27
CA THR A 111 9.86 10.91 12.07
C THR A 111 9.20 9.92 11.13
N GLU A 112 9.88 8.83 10.83
CA GLU A 112 9.35 7.74 9.99
C GLU A 112 8.08 7.13 10.59
N LEU A 113 8.05 6.94 11.91
CA LEU A 113 6.85 6.46 12.60
C LEU A 113 5.70 7.46 12.54
N ALA A 114 5.98 8.76 12.67
CA ALA A 114 4.97 9.81 12.54
C ALA A 114 4.39 9.86 11.12
N GLU A 115 5.21 9.70 10.09
CA GLU A 115 4.75 9.59 8.70
C GLU A 115 3.84 8.38 8.48
N ALA A 116 4.19 7.23 9.02
CA ALA A 116 3.37 6.03 8.93
C ALA A 116 2.02 6.21 9.65
N LYS A 117 2.00 6.87 10.80
CA LYS A 117 0.74 7.21 11.51
C LYS A 117 -0.10 8.18 10.71
N ALA A 118 0.50 9.23 10.14
CA ALA A 118 -0.20 10.20 9.30
C ALA A 118 -0.83 9.52 8.07
N LEU A 119 -0.13 8.58 7.45
CA LEU A 119 -0.67 7.78 6.37
C LEU A 119 -1.91 6.99 6.80
N GLY A 120 -1.85 6.30 7.93
CA GLY A 120 -2.98 5.54 8.47
C GLY A 120 -4.20 6.41 8.78
N VAL A 121 -3.98 7.58 9.37
CA VAL A 121 -5.04 8.59 9.63
C VAL A 121 -5.69 9.04 8.32
N ARG A 122 -4.89 9.39 7.32
CA ARG A 122 -5.38 9.84 6.01
C ARG A 122 -6.19 8.77 5.29
N VAL A 123 -5.71 7.54 5.30
CA VAL A 123 -6.44 6.38 4.73
C VAL A 123 -7.82 6.22 5.38
N ALA A 124 -7.88 6.23 6.71
CA ALA A 124 -9.12 6.09 7.44
C ALA A 124 -10.10 7.25 7.19
N GLU A 125 -9.58 8.47 7.12
CA GLU A 125 -10.37 9.67 6.80
C GLU A 125 -11.04 9.55 5.43
N VAL A 126 -10.26 9.25 4.38
CA VAL A 126 -10.77 9.17 3.01
C VAL A 126 -11.72 7.98 2.85
N ALA A 127 -11.41 6.84 3.46
CA ALA A 127 -12.32 5.68 3.43
C ALA A 127 -13.69 6.00 4.05
N ARG A 128 -13.73 6.75 5.15
CA ARG A 128 -14.99 7.20 5.76
C ARG A 128 -15.76 8.16 4.84
N LEU A 129 -15.07 9.10 4.20
CA LEU A 129 -15.71 10.05 3.26
C LEU A 129 -16.35 9.29 2.08
N ILE A 130 -15.64 8.34 1.49
CA ILE A 130 -16.16 7.55 0.37
C ILE A 130 -17.35 6.70 0.82
N LYS A 131 -17.24 6.05 1.97
CA LYS A 131 -18.33 5.23 2.52
C LYS A 131 -19.59 6.06 2.81
N ALA A 132 -19.43 7.27 3.31
CA ALA A 132 -20.53 8.19 3.56
C ALA A 132 -21.21 8.71 2.27
N ALA A 133 -20.43 8.84 1.18
CA ALA A 133 -20.92 9.30 -0.11
C ALA A 133 -21.54 8.17 -0.97
N SER A 134 -21.31 6.90 -0.61
CA SER A 134 -21.88 5.77 -1.37
C SER A 134 -23.37 5.61 -1.05
N PRO A 135 -24.25 5.49 -2.08
CA PRO A 135 -25.66 5.25 -1.83
C PRO A 135 -25.84 3.94 -1.06
N ARG A 136 -26.71 3.96 -0.06
CA ARG A 136 -27.11 2.76 0.69
C ARG A 136 -28.01 1.86 -0.15
#